data_52424969fbbd39c48404e886cdf2a1d4
#
_entry.id   52424969fbbd39c48404e886cdf2a1d4
#
_cell.length_a   1.000
_cell.length_b   1.000
_cell.length_c   1.000
_cell.angle_alpha   90.00
_cell.angle_beta   90.00
_cell.angle_gamma   90.00
#
_symmetry.space_group_name_H-M   'P 1'
#
loop_
_entity.id
_entity.type
_entity.pdbx_description
1 polymer ?
#
loop_
_entity_poly.entity_id
_entity_poly.type
_entity_poly.pdbx_seq_one_letter_code
_entity_poly.pdbx_strand_id
1 'polypeptide(L)'
;MNDAPIGIFDSGVGGLTVARAVSQQLPRESILYIGDTARSPYGPKPIADVRKYSLEVLDTLVDQGVKMLVIACNTASAAMLRDARERYDVPVVEVIGPAVRTAMSTTRNGRIGVIGTVGTIGSRAYQDMLEVNANLTVFAEACPRFVEFVEAGVTDSPEVLATAEQYLAPLRHAGVDTLVLGCTHYPFLEGAISYVMGPEVSLVSSDSETAKDVFRQLVSRDLLASPDAVPTARYEATGSSADDFVRLAHRLMGREVREVQLVQTGAIDLPR
;
A
#
# COMPACT_ATOMS: atom_id res chain seq x y z
N MET A 1 24.85 -10.36 3.70
CA MET A 1 23.72 -11.21 3.24
C MET A 1 22.86 -11.59 4.44
N ASN A 2 21.55 -11.63 4.31
CA ASN A 2 20.63 -11.95 5.40
C ASN A 2 19.39 -12.68 4.84
N ASP A 3 19.14 -13.92 5.29
CA ASP A 3 18.06 -14.78 4.80
C ASP A 3 16.75 -14.63 5.58
N ALA A 4 16.70 -13.73 6.59
CA ALA A 4 15.48 -13.40 7.29
C ALA A 4 14.43 -12.80 6.32
N PRO A 5 13.12 -12.95 6.58
CA PRO A 5 12.09 -12.49 5.68
C PRO A 5 11.96 -10.96 5.65
N ILE A 6 11.43 -10.45 4.54
CA ILE A 6 10.89 -9.08 4.46
C ILE A 6 9.50 -9.10 5.10
N GLY A 7 9.30 -8.29 6.13
CA GLY A 7 7.99 -8.12 6.78
C GLY A 7 7.15 -7.10 6.02
N ILE A 8 5.98 -7.50 5.55
CA ILE A 8 5.05 -6.62 4.82
C ILE A 8 3.75 -6.50 5.61
N PHE A 9 3.33 -5.28 5.87
CA PHE A 9 2.12 -4.96 6.60
C PHE A 9 1.11 -4.19 5.74
N ASP A 10 -0.15 -4.59 5.84
CA ASP A 10 -1.29 -3.83 5.32
C ASP A 10 -2.48 -3.91 6.28
N SER A 11 -3.45 -3.00 6.13
CA SER A 11 -4.69 -3.01 6.90
C SER A 11 -5.61 -4.18 6.58
N GLY A 12 -5.34 -4.94 5.53
CA GLY A 12 -6.19 -6.05 5.08
C GLY A 12 -5.49 -6.92 4.04
N VAL A 13 -6.12 -7.08 2.87
CA VAL A 13 -5.62 -7.91 1.77
C VAL A 13 -5.07 -7.10 0.59
N GLY A 14 -5.37 -5.80 0.52
CA GLY A 14 -4.95 -4.93 -0.60
C GLY A 14 -3.45 -4.91 -0.80
N GLY A 15 -2.69 -4.89 0.29
CA GLY A 15 -1.21 -4.90 0.26
C GLY A 15 -0.57 -6.15 -0.32
N LEU A 16 -1.34 -7.19 -0.62
CA LEU A 16 -0.86 -8.34 -1.38
C LEU A 16 -0.37 -7.95 -2.79
N THR A 17 -0.84 -6.82 -3.35
CA THR A 17 -0.29 -6.25 -4.59
C THR A 17 1.18 -5.89 -4.43
N VAL A 18 1.53 -5.27 -3.31
CA VAL A 18 2.91 -4.92 -2.97
C VAL A 18 3.74 -6.18 -2.70
N ALA A 19 3.19 -7.15 -1.94
CA ALA A 19 3.86 -8.43 -1.67
C ALA A 19 4.17 -9.19 -2.97
N ARG A 20 3.22 -9.22 -3.92
CA ARG A 20 3.42 -9.82 -5.25
C ARG A 20 4.51 -9.09 -6.02
N ALA A 21 4.49 -7.76 -6.06
CA ALA A 21 5.49 -6.98 -6.78
C ALA A 21 6.91 -7.22 -6.20
N VAL A 22 7.03 -7.32 -4.86
CA VAL A 22 8.29 -7.65 -4.19
C VAL A 22 8.74 -9.08 -4.57
N SER A 23 7.86 -10.08 -4.47
CA SER A 23 8.18 -11.47 -4.86
C SER A 23 8.63 -11.61 -6.31
N GLN A 24 7.98 -10.90 -7.22
CA GLN A 24 8.31 -10.95 -8.65
C GLN A 24 9.67 -10.29 -8.97
N GLN A 25 9.98 -9.19 -8.31
CA GLN A 25 11.26 -8.48 -8.52
C GLN A 25 12.42 -9.12 -7.74
N LEU A 26 12.12 -9.75 -6.62
CA LEU A 26 13.09 -10.31 -5.66
C LEU A 26 12.77 -11.78 -5.37
N PRO A 27 12.87 -12.68 -6.35
CA PRO A 27 12.36 -14.05 -6.23
C PRO A 27 13.14 -14.94 -5.24
N ARG A 28 14.25 -14.47 -4.68
CA ARG A 28 15.01 -15.16 -3.64
C ARG A 28 14.73 -14.65 -2.23
N GLU A 29 13.96 -13.60 -2.10
CA GLU A 29 13.61 -13.05 -0.81
C GLU A 29 12.41 -13.79 -0.18
N SER A 30 12.53 -14.15 1.08
CA SER A 30 11.41 -14.64 1.88
C SER A 30 10.50 -13.48 2.28
N ILE A 31 9.19 -13.74 2.33
CA ILE A 31 8.18 -12.76 2.72
C ILE A 31 7.40 -13.27 3.93
N LEU A 32 7.18 -12.39 4.88
CA LEU A 32 6.19 -12.51 5.95
C LEU A 32 5.19 -11.37 5.81
N TYR A 33 3.96 -11.69 5.43
CA TYR A 33 2.88 -10.71 5.28
C TYR A 33 1.93 -10.78 6.47
N ILE A 34 1.57 -9.63 7.05
CA ILE A 34 0.48 -9.53 8.02
C ILE A 34 -0.57 -8.55 7.52
N GLY A 35 -1.82 -9.04 7.37
CA GLY A 35 -3.00 -8.22 7.12
C GLY A 35 -3.81 -7.98 8.39
N ASP A 36 -4.01 -6.72 8.78
CA ASP A 36 -4.77 -6.37 9.99
C ASP A 36 -6.29 -6.40 9.76
N THR A 37 -6.80 -7.58 9.40
CA THR A 37 -8.20 -7.78 9.06
C THR A 37 -9.17 -7.59 10.25
N ALA A 38 -8.69 -7.76 11.48
CA ALA A 38 -9.51 -7.51 12.68
C ALA A 38 -9.96 -6.04 12.78
N ARG A 39 -9.15 -5.12 12.25
CA ARG A 39 -9.38 -3.68 12.38
C ARG A 39 -9.53 -2.98 11.02
N SER A 40 -9.63 -3.74 9.93
CA SER A 40 -9.92 -3.23 8.58
C SER A 40 -11.35 -2.62 8.50
N PRO A 41 -11.60 -1.67 7.59
CA PRO A 41 -10.63 -0.88 6.82
C PRO A 41 -10.05 0.28 7.65
N TYR A 42 -8.83 0.73 7.33
CA TYR A 42 -8.18 1.86 8.01
C TYR A 42 -8.62 3.24 7.47
N GLY A 43 -9.07 3.29 6.23
CA GLY A 43 -9.39 4.54 5.54
C GLY A 43 -10.31 5.52 6.28
N PRO A 44 -11.40 5.08 6.92
CA PRO A 44 -12.32 5.94 7.66
C PRO A 44 -11.93 6.16 9.14
N LYS A 45 -10.87 5.51 9.65
CA LYS A 45 -10.52 5.56 11.07
C LYS A 45 -9.76 6.84 11.45
N PRO A 46 -9.86 7.27 12.73
CA PRO A 46 -8.99 8.31 13.26
C PRO A 46 -7.52 7.97 13.09
N ILE A 47 -6.70 8.94 12.73
CA ILE A 47 -5.27 8.73 12.46
C ILE A 47 -4.51 8.18 13.67
N ALA A 48 -4.91 8.55 14.88
CA ALA A 48 -4.32 8.05 16.13
C ALA A 48 -4.55 6.53 16.30
N ASP A 49 -5.75 6.05 15.95
CA ASP A 49 -6.07 4.61 15.99
C ASP A 49 -5.27 3.86 14.93
N VAL A 50 -5.21 4.39 13.70
CA VAL A 50 -4.41 3.80 12.62
C VAL A 50 -2.95 3.69 13.02
N ARG A 51 -2.38 4.77 13.61
CA ARG A 51 -1.01 4.77 14.13
C ARG A 51 -0.79 3.67 15.16
N LYS A 52 -1.67 3.57 16.16
CA LYS A 52 -1.58 2.56 17.22
C LYS A 52 -1.61 1.15 16.63
N TYR A 53 -2.63 0.84 15.84
CA TYR A 53 -2.83 -0.49 15.24
C TYR A 53 -1.66 -0.89 14.34
N SER A 54 -1.17 0.04 13.54
CA SER A 54 -0.04 -0.21 12.66
C SER A 54 1.22 -0.57 13.43
N LEU A 55 1.53 0.15 14.52
CA LEU A 55 2.70 -0.14 15.36
C LEU A 55 2.59 -1.50 16.05
N GLU A 56 1.39 -1.89 16.52
CA GLU A 56 1.16 -3.22 17.09
C GLU A 56 1.45 -4.35 16.08
N VAL A 57 1.08 -4.18 14.82
CA VAL A 57 1.39 -5.16 13.77
C VAL A 57 2.87 -5.16 13.42
N LEU A 58 3.49 -3.99 13.32
CA LEU A 58 4.93 -3.90 13.03
C LEU A 58 5.80 -4.48 14.16
N ASP A 59 5.41 -4.29 15.45
CA ASP A 59 6.06 -4.96 16.57
C ASP A 59 6.01 -6.49 16.40
N THR A 60 4.85 -7.03 16.02
CA THR A 60 4.68 -8.46 15.76
C THR A 60 5.58 -8.97 14.63
N LEU A 61 5.76 -8.19 13.56
CA LEU A 61 6.69 -8.53 12.47
C LEU A 61 8.15 -8.52 12.96
N VAL A 62 8.54 -7.51 13.73
CA VAL A 62 9.91 -7.41 14.29
C VAL A 62 10.20 -8.55 15.25
N ASP A 63 9.26 -8.90 16.11
CA ASP A 63 9.39 -10.05 17.04
C ASP A 63 9.55 -11.39 16.30
N GLN A 64 9.02 -11.49 15.06
CA GLN A 64 9.23 -12.65 14.19
C GLN A 64 10.56 -12.60 13.40
N GLY A 65 11.41 -11.62 13.64
CA GLY A 65 12.78 -11.56 13.14
C GLY A 65 12.91 -11.14 11.68
N VAL A 66 12.06 -10.23 11.21
CA VAL A 66 12.18 -9.69 9.83
C VAL A 66 13.41 -8.80 9.69
N LYS A 67 14.04 -8.81 8.51
CA LYS A 67 15.22 -7.97 8.21
C LYS A 67 14.88 -6.57 7.70
N MET A 68 13.63 -6.35 7.32
CA MET A 68 13.11 -5.10 6.76
C MET A 68 11.61 -5.05 6.98
N LEU A 69 11.06 -3.87 7.18
CA LEU A 69 9.62 -3.60 7.23
C LEU A 69 9.16 -2.88 5.97
N VAL A 70 8.04 -3.30 5.41
CA VAL A 70 7.35 -2.64 4.30
C VAL A 70 5.92 -2.30 4.72
N ILE A 71 5.62 -1.01 4.79
CA ILE A 71 4.27 -0.51 5.08
C ILE A 71 3.53 -0.38 3.76
N ALA A 72 2.76 -1.41 3.38
CA ALA A 72 2.03 -1.45 2.12
C ALA A 72 0.76 -0.57 2.13
N CYS A 73 0.16 -0.35 3.30
CA CYS A 73 -1.03 0.47 3.45
C CYS A 73 -0.71 1.96 3.34
N ASN A 74 -1.35 2.67 2.42
CA ASN A 74 -1.19 4.12 2.24
C ASN A 74 -1.68 4.90 3.47
N THR A 75 -2.82 4.53 4.04
CA THR A 75 -3.36 5.18 5.25
C THR A 75 -2.42 5.00 6.44
N ALA A 76 -1.85 3.81 6.61
CA ALA A 76 -0.86 3.54 7.66
C ALA A 76 0.45 4.30 7.41
N SER A 77 0.96 4.31 6.18
CA SER A 77 2.16 5.08 5.81
C SER A 77 2.02 6.55 6.17
N ALA A 78 0.87 7.14 5.84
CA ALA A 78 0.55 8.53 6.17
C ALA A 78 0.47 8.79 7.69
N ALA A 79 0.03 7.78 8.47
CA ALA A 79 -0.22 7.94 9.90
C ALA A 79 1.04 7.79 10.77
N MET A 80 2.03 6.95 10.37
CA MET A 80 3.01 6.47 11.33
C MET A 80 4.44 6.22 10.80
N LEU A 81 4.75 6.64 9.57
CA LEU A 81 6.08 6.40 8.98
C LEU A 81 7.24 6.92 9.85
N ARG A 82 7.08 8.13 10.41
CA ARG A 82 8.10 8.72 11.28
C ARG A 82 8.30 7.88 12.53
N ASP A 83 7.21 7.48 13.18
CA ASP A 83 7.27 6.66 14.39
C ASP A 83 7.95 5.31 14.13
N ALA A 84 7.64 4.67 12.97
CA ALA A 84 8.27 3.42 12.60
C ALA A 84 9.78 3.56 12.41
N ARG A 85 10.23 4.64 11.76
CA ARG A 85 11.66 4.91 11.54
C ARG A 85 12.42 5.22 12.81
N GLU A 86 11.75 5.82 13.80
CA GLU A 86 12.34 6.12 15.11
C GLU A 86 12.33 4.90 16.05
N ARG A 87 11.37 3.97 15.88
CA ARG A 87 11.15 2.83 16.77
C ARG A 87 11.97 1.59 16.42
N TYR A 88 12.21 1.34 15.13
CA TYR A 88 12.79 0.08 14.67
C TYR A 88 14.20 0.26 14.08
N ASP A 89 15.11 -0.64 14.48
CA ASP A 89 16.48 -0.68 13.94
C ASP A 89 16.55 -1.24 12.52
N VAL A 90 15.53 -2.01 12.10
CA VAL A 90 15.44 -2.53 10.73
C VAL A 90 14.97 -1.44 9.76
N PRO A 91 15.42 -1.46 8.49
CA PRO A 91 14.97 -0.51 7.48
C PRO A 91 13.47 -0.53 7.32
N VAL A 92 12.86 0.66 7.20
CA VAL A 92 11.42 0.84 6.94
C VAL A 92 11.22 1.48 5.57
N VAL A 93 10.53 0.76 4.68
CA VAL A 93 10.05 1.22 3.37
C VAL A 93 8.54 1.42 3.45
N GLU A 94 8.03 2.42 2.76
CA GLU A 94 6.60 2.71 2.66
C GLU A 94 6.19 3.04 1.23
N VAL A 95 4.91 3.17 0.97
CA VAL A 95 4.37 3.22 -0.41
C VAL A 95 4.20 4.63 -0.97
N ILE A 96 4.19 5.69 -0.13
CA ILE A 96 3.93 7.07 -0.57
C ILE A 96 5.13 7.67 -1.30
N GLY A 97 6.30 7.63 -0.67
CA GLY A 97 7.51 8.23 -1.22
C GLY A 97 7.91 7.69 -2.59
N PRO A 98 7.92 6.36 -2.81
CA PRO A 98 8.16 5.79 -4.14
C PRO A 98 7.17 6.30 -5.19
N ALA A 99 5.87 6.29 -4.89
CA ALA A 99 4.83 6.77 -5.80
C ALA A 99 4.96 8.26 -6.12
N VAL A 100 5.30 9.10 -5.12
CA VAL A 100 5.57 10.54 -5.30
C VAL A 100 6.72 10.76 -6.27
N ARG A 101 7.86 10.06 -6.07
CA ARG A 101 9.02 10.20 -6.98
C ARG A 101 8.67 9.83 -8.41
N THR A 102 7.90 8.76 -8.60
CA THR A 102 7.46 8.34 -9.94
C THR A 102 6.50 9.35 -10.54
N ALA A 103 5.51 9.84 -9.79
CA ALA A 103 4.58 10.86 -10.28
C ALA A 103 5.30 12.14 -10.73
N MET A 104 6.29 12.60 -9.94
CA MET A 104 7.11 13.77 -10.28
C MET A 104 7.93 13.59 -11.57
N SER A 105 8.39 12.36 -11.85
CA SER A 105 9.16 12.07 -13.06
C SER A 105 8.27 11.75 -14.28
N THR A 106 7.00 11.44 -14.07
CA THR A 106 6.04 11.04 -15.12
C THR A 106 5.29 12.25 -15.68
N THR A 107 4.94 13.21 -14.85
CA THR A 107 4.15 14.36 -15.29
C THR A 107 4.87 15.20 -16.35
N ARG A 108 4.13 15.62 -17.35
CA ARG A 108 4.59 16.45 -18.46
C ARG A 108 4.16 17.92 -18.30
N ASN A 109 3.01 18.15 -17.66
CA ASN A 109 2.42 19.48 -17.51
C ASN A 109 2.47 20.01 -16.06
N GLY A 110 3.04 19.24 -15.13
CA GLY A 110 3.13 19.59 -13.72
C GLY A 110 1.81 19.50 -12.93
N ARG A 111 0.74 18.91 -13.51
CA ARG A 111 -0.56 18.77 -12.86
C ARG A 111 -0.78 17.31 -12.46
N ILE A 112 -0.65 17.03 -11.18
CA ILE A 112 -0.74 15.67 -10.62
C ILE A 112 -2.02 15.51 -9.83
N GLY A 113 -2.78 14.46 -10.14
CA GLY A 113 -3.90 14.00 -9.33
C GLY A 113 -3.45 12.94 -8.34
N VAL A 114 -4.07 12.92 -7.17
CA VAL A 114 -3.93 11.87 -6.15
C VAL A 114 -5.31 11.41 -5.74
N ILE A 115 -5.58 10.12 -5.86
CA ILE A 115 -6.78 9.52 -5.27
C ILE A 115 -6.40 8.60 -4.12
N GLY A 116 -7.23 8.55 -3.08
CA GLY A 116 -6.93 7.77 -1.88
C GLY A 116 -8.17 7.58 -1.00
N THR A 117 -7.96 6.95 0.16
CA THR A 117 -8.97 6.90 1.20
C THR A 117 -9.16 8.27 1.83
N VAL A 118 -10.26 8.45 2.60
CA VAL A 118 -10.49 9.69 3.36
C VAL A 118 -9.29 9.99 4.28
N GLY A 119 -8.77 8.97 4.99
CA GLY A 119 -7.61 9.13 5.87
C GLY A 119 -6.33 9.51 5.12
N THR A 120 -6.05 8.89 3.97
CA THR A 120 -4.87 9.19 3.15
C THR A 120 -4.92 10.63 2.62
N ILE A 121 -6.04 11.04 2.04
CA ILE A 121 -6.17 12.39 1.46
C ILE A 121 -6.21 13.45 2.56
N GLY A 122 -6.94 13.18 3.67
CA GLY A 122 -7.04 14.09 4.81
C GLY A 122 -5.71 14.31 5.54
N SER A 123 -4.80 13.33 5.52
CA SER A 123 -3.46 13.47 6.09
C SER A 123 -2.55 14.44 5.34
N ARG A 124 -2.85 14.74 4.07
CA ARG A 124 -2.02 15.51 3.13
C ARG A 124 -0.63 14.92 2.81
N ALA A 125 -0.33 13.69 3.21
CA ALA A 125 1.01 13.12 3.07
C ALA A 125 1.53 13.14 1.62
N TYR A 126 0.68 12.84 0.64
CA TYR A 126 1.02 12.96 -0.78
C TYR A 126 1.15 14.42 -1.22
N GLN A 127 0.19 15.26 -0.86
CA GLN A 127 0.16 16.67 -1.25
C GLN A 127 1.41 17.40 -0.75
N ASP A 128 1.71 17.27 0.54
CA ASP A 128 2.83 17.97 1.16
C ASP A 128 4.18 17.54 0.54
N MET A 129 4.34 16.26 0.19
CA MET A 129 5.55 15.78 -0.47
C MET A 129 5.67 16.27 -1.92
N LEU A 130 4.57 16.33 -2.67
CA LEU A 130 4.56 16.82 -4.06
C LEU A 130 4.72 18.34 -4.13
N GLU A 131 4.07 19.09 -3.24
CA GLU A 131 4.05 20.56 -3.18
C GLU A 131 5.41 21.17 -2.77
N VAL A 132 6.37 20.35 -2.30
CA VAL A 132 7.79 20.80 -2.15
C VAL A 132 8.35 21.33 -3.48
N ASN A 133 7.91 20.80 -4.61
CA ASN A 133 8.26 21.31 -5.93
C ASN A 133 7.24 22.36 -6.37
N ALA A 134 7.61 23.63 -6.31
CA ALA A 134 6.76 24.77 -6.67
C ALA A 134 6.26 24.78 -8.14
N ASN A 135 6.82 23.94 -9.02
CA ASN A 135 6.36 23.79 -10.40
C ASN A 135 5.20 22.78 -10.53
N LEU A 136 4.80 22.13 -9.46
CA LEU A 136 3.71 21.17 -9.45
C LEU A 136 2.42 21.79 -8.89
N THR A 137 1.31 21.39 -9.49
CA THR A 137 -0.03 21.67 -8.96
C THR A 137 -0.69 20.35 -8.62
N VAL A 138 -1.07 20.15 -7.37
CA VAL A 138 -1.59 18.90 -6.85
C VAL A 138 -3.10 18.99 -6.63
N PHE A 139 -3.81 18.01 -7.14
CA PHE A 139 -5.25 17.84 -6.97
C PHE A 139 -5.49 16.51 -6.24
N ALA A 140 -6.31 16.50 -5.21
CA ALA A 140 -6.51 15.30 -4.41
C ALA A 140 -8.01 15.02 -4.20
N GLU A 141 -8.41 13.77 -4.36
CA GLU A 141 -9.80 13.33 -4.22
C GLU A 141 -9.90 12.05 -3.39
N ALA A 142 -10.81 12.04 -2.41
CA ALA A 142 -11.10 10.85 -1.62
C ALA A 142 -12.13 9.97 -2.33
N CYS A 143 -11.79 8.69 -2.54
CA CYS A 143 -12.62 7.74 -3.28
C CYS A 143 -12.99 6.51 -2.39
N PRO A 144 -13.72 6.68 -1.28
CA PRO A 144 -13.93 5.62 -0.29
C PRO A 144 -14.65 4.39 -0.85
N ARG A 145 -15.63 4.54 -1.74
CA ARG A 145 -16.39 3.44 -2.33
C ARG A 145 -15.55 2.49 -3.20
N PHE A 146 -14.38 2.93 -3.66
CA PHE A 146 -13.51 2.06 -4.44
C PHE A 146 -12.99 0.87 -3.65
N VAL A 147 -12.74 1.03 -2.34
CA VAL A 147 -12.39 -0.10 -1.45
C VAL A 147 -13.55 -1.08 -1.36
N GLU A 148 -14.77 -0.58 -1.14
CA GLU A 148 -15.98 -1.42 -1.02
C GLU A 148 -16.22 -2.24 -2.30
N PHE A 149 -16.11 -1.64 -3.47
CA PHE A 149 -16.23 -2.35 -4.75
C PHE A 149 -15.21 -3.47 -4.91
N VAL A 150 -13.95 -3.18 -4.63
CA VAL A 150 -12.87 -4.17 -4.76
C VAL A 150 -13.09 -5.33 -3.78
N GLU A 151 -13.41 -5.05 -2.53
CA GLU A 151 -13.68 -6.10 -1.53
C GLU A 151 -14.93 -6.92 -1.86
N ALA A 152 -15.93 -6.30 -2.49
CA ALA A 152 -17.09 -7.02 -3.03
C ALA A 152 -16.77 -7.82 -4.31
N GLY A 153 -15.59 -7.60 -4.93
CA GLY A 153 -15.18 -8.23 -6.20
C GLY A 153 -15.88 -7.66 -7.42
N VAL A 154 -16.34 -6.41 -7.34
CA VAL A 154 -17.03 -5.71 -8.42
C VAL A 154 -16.09 -4.65 -8.99
N THR A 155 -15.43 -4.93 -10.12
CA THR A 155 -14.37 -4.07 -10.66
C THR A 155 -14.71 -3.41 -12.01
N ASP A 156 -15.79 -3.83 -12.69
CA ASP A 156 -16.11 -3.45 -14.06
C ASP A 156 -17.61 -3.15 -14.31
N SER A 157 -18.42 -3.01 -13.25
CA SER A 157 -19.84 -2.75 -13.39
C SER A 157 -20.16 -1.31 -13.82
N PRO A 158 -21.37 -1.05 -14.40
CA PRO A 158 -21.82 0.31 -14.68
C PRO A 158 -21.82 1.21 -13.46
N GLU A 159 -22.05 0.66 -12.26
CA GLU A 159 -22.01 1.42 -10.99
C GLU A 159 -20.57 1.85 -10.64
N VAL A 160 -19.57 0.99 -10.87
CA VAL A 160 -18.16 1.34 -10.71
C VAL A 160 -17.79 2.48 -11.62
N LEU A 161 -18.17 2.40 -12.91
CA LEU A 161 -17.88 3.45 -13.88
C LEU A 161 -18.55 4.79 -13.52
N ALA A 162 -19.82 4.76 -13.13
CA ALA A 162 -20.54 5.99 -12.71
C ALA A 162 -19.91 6.62 -11.45
N THR A 163 -19.50 5.79 -10.49
CA THR A 163 -18.80 6.27 -9.28
C THR A 163 -17.41 6.84 -9.61
N ALA A 164 -16.68 6.16 -10.51
CA ALA A 164 -15.39 6.64 -10.99
C ALA A 164 -15.54 7.99 -11.71
N GLU A 165 -16.53 8.13 -12.59
CA GLU A 165 -16.84 9.41 -13.26
C GLU A 165 -17.11 10.53 -12.26
N GLN A 166 -17.91 10.26 -11.22
CA GLN A 166 -18.21 11.25 -10.17
C GLN A 166 -16.95 11.69 -9.41
N TYR A 167 -16.11 10.76 -8.98
CA TYR A 167 -14.90 11.06 -8.22
C TYR A 167 -13.82 11.72 -9.05
N LEU A 168 -13.65 11.29 -10.31
CA LEU A 168 -12.52 11.70 -11.13
C LEU A 168 -12.82 12.94 -12.00
N ALA A 169 -14.08 13.34 -12.14
CA ALA A 169 -14.45 14.52 -12.93
C ALA A 169 -13.69 15.80 -12.51
N PRO A 170 -13.52 16.13 -11.22
CA PRO A 170 -12.75 17.31 -10.81
C PRO A 170 -11.29 17.25 -11.29
N LEU A 171 -10.65 16.06 -11.22
CA LEU A 171 -9.26 15.85 -11.62
C LEU A 171 -9.10 15.96 -13.16
N ARG A 172 -10.06 15.40 -13.89
CA ARG A 172 -10.11 15.52 -15.35
C ARG A 172 -10.30 16.97 -15.80
N HIS A 173 -11.22 17.71 -15.20
CA HIS A 173 -11.42 19.14 -15.46
C HIS A 173 -10.19 19.98 -15.09
N ALA A 174 -9.46 19.57 -14.05
CA ALA A 174 -8.22 20.20 -13.69
C ALA A 174 -7.08 19.93 -14.70
N GLY A 175 -7.26 19.02 -15.65
CA GLY A 175 -6.26 18.71 -16.67
C GLY A 175 -5.01 18.01 -16.11
N VAL A 176 -5.19 17.13 -15.12
CA VAL A 176 -4.07 16.31 -14.63
C VAL A 176 -3.61 15.36 -15.74
N ASP A 177 -2.30 15.18 -15.89
CA ASP A 177 -1.71 14.23 -16.82
C ASP A 177 -1.13 12.99 -16.15
N THR A 178 -1.07 13.02 -14.83
CA THR A 178 -0.56 11.94 -14.00
C THR A 178 -1.47 11.76 -12.79
N LEU A 179 -1.90 10.53 -12.53
CA LEU A 179 -2.80 10.18 -11.44
C LEU A 179 -2.18 9.11 -10.54
N VAL A 180 -1.96 9.45 -9.27
CA VAL A 180 -1.46 8.51 -8.26
C VAL A 180 -2.61 7.72 -7.65
N LEU A 181 -2.48 6.38 -7.68
CA LEU A 181 -3.39 5.45 -7.03
C LEU A 181 -2.94 5.24 -5.57
N GLY A 182 -3.35 6.14 -4.69
CA GLY A 182 -2.95 6.21 -3.27
C GLY A 182 -3.71 5.25 -2.36
N CYS A 183 -4.03 4.06 -2.83
CA CYS A 183 -4.62 2.96 -2.07
C CYS A 183 -4.28 1.62 -2.73
N THR A 184 -3.97 0.60 -1.93
CA THR A 184 -3.62 -0.75 -2.40
C THR A 184 -4.75 -1.48 -3.11
N HIS A 185 -5.99 -1.03 -2.95
CA HIS A 185 -7.16 -1.57 -3.65
C HIS A 185 -7.34 -0.98 -5.06
N TYR A 186 -6.88 0.24 -5.31
CA TYR A 186 -7.22 0.95 -6.55
C TYR A 186 -6.61 0.37 -7.83
N PRO A 187 -5.46 -0.33 -7.81
CA PRO A 187 -4.97 -1.04 -8.99
C PRO A 187 -5.96 -2.06 -9.56
N PHE A 188 -6.85 -2.63 -8.73
CA PHE A 188 -7.92 -3.54 -9.21
C PHE A 188 -9.02 -2.82 -10.01
N LEU A 189 -9.10 -1.49 -9.93
CA LEU A 189 -10.01 -0.62 -10.69
C LEU A 189 -9.30 0.15 -11.80
N GLU A 190 -8.03 -0.20 -12.10
CA GLU A 190 -7.21 0.54 -13.08
C GLU A 190 -7.91 0.68 -14.43
N GLY A 191 -8.60 -0.38 -14.89
CA GLY A 191 -9.36 -0.33 -16.14
C GLY A 191 -10.46 0.72 -16.13
N ALA A 192 -11.26 0.79 -15.06
CA ALA A 192 -12.33 1.78 -14.92
C ALA A 192 -11.78 3.21 -14.74
N ILE A 193 -10.72 3.36 -13.94
CA ILE A 193 -10.06 4.64 -13.70
C ILE A 193 -9.44 5.16 -15.01
N SER A 194 -8.70 4.30 -15.74
CA SER A 194 -8.09 4.66 -17.02
C SER A 194 -9.12 5.04 -18.07
N TYR A 195 -10.24 4.29 -18.13
CA TYR A 195 -11.34 4.60 -19.05
C TYR A 195 -11.91 6.00 -18.80
N VAL A 196 -12.14 6.35 -17.53
CA VAL A 196 -12.72 7.66 -17.13
C VAL A 196 -11.73 8.80 -17.34
N MET A 197 -10.47 8.60 -16.98
CA MET A 197 -9.44 9.64 -17.11
C MET A 197 -8.98 9.89 -18.54
N GLY A 198 -9.07 8.86 -19.38
CA GLY A 198 -8.65 8.92 -20.78
C GLY A 198 -7.17 8.54 -20.98
N PRO A 199 -6.76 8.31 -22.25
CA PRO A 199 -5.47 7.72 -22.60
C PRO A 199 -4.26 8.65 -22.36
N GLU A 200 -4.50 9.94 -22.19
CA GLU A 200 -3.44 10.93 -21.97
C GLU A 200 -3.00 11.02 -20.51
N VAL A 201 -3.71 10.35 -19.58
CA VAL A 201 -3.39 10.37 -18.15
C VAL A 201 -2.61 9.10 -17.79
N SER A 202 -1.40 9.31 -17.28
CA SER A 202 -0.56 8.21 -16.78
C SER A 202 -1.00 7.84 -15.36
N LEU A 203 -1.29 6.56 -15.14
CA LEU A 203 -1.59 6.04 -13.80
C LEU A 203 -0.28 5.61 -13.10
N VAL A 204 -0.11 6.00 -11.86
CA VAL A 204 1.03 5.63 -11.01
C VAL A 204 0.54 4.79 -9.84
N SER A 205 0.85 3.50 -9.88
CA SER A 205 0.60 2.58 -8.78
C SER A 205 1.82 2.52 -7.84
N SER A 206 1.55 2.40 -6.54
CA SER A 206 2.62 2.39 -5.54
C SER A 206 3.33 1.05 -5.39
N ASP A 207 2.77 -0.05 -5.88
CA ASP A 207 3.25 -1.42 -5.64
C ASP A 207 4.60 -1.70 -6.30
N SER A 208 4.71 -1.51 -7.60
CA SER A 208 5.94 -1.76 -8.36
C SER A 208 7.08 -0.82 -7.96
N GLU A 209 6.76 0.45 -7.68
CA GLU A 209 7.75 1.42 -7.24
C GLU A 209 8.27 1.13 -5.83
N THR A 210 7.39 0.64 -4.96
CA THR A 210 7.79 0.17 -3.62
C THR A 210 8.73 -1.03 -3.72
N ALA A 211 8.46 -2.00 -4.60
CA ALA A 211 9.36 -3.15 -4.79
C ALA A 211 10.76 -2.73 -5.28
N LYS A 212 10.85 -1.72 -6.16
CA LYS A 212 12.14 -1.12 -6.56
C LYS A 212 12.87 -0.46 -5.38
N ASP A 213 12.13 0.19 -4.48
CA ASP A 213 12.71 0.82 -3.28
C ASP A 213 13.20 -0.24 -2.28
N VAL A 214 12.45 -1.31 -2.08
CA VAL A 214 12.87 -2.48 -1.30
C VAL A 214 14.21 -3.02 -1.83
N PHE A 215 14.32 -3.25 -3.13
CA PHE A 215 15.57 -3.69 -3.74
C PHE A 215 16.73 -2.74 -3.46
N ARG A 216 16.54 -1.43 -3.69
CA ARG A 216 17.59 -0.42 -3.43
C ARG A 216 18.06 -0.42 -1.98
N GLN A 217 17.13 -0.53 -1.02
CA GLN A 217 17.44 -0.56 0.41
C GLN A 217 18.18 -1.85 0.81
N LEU A 218 17.79 -3.01 0.27
CA LEU A 218 18.48 -4.28 0.52
C LEU A 218 19.91 -4.25 -0.01
N VAL A 219 20.10 -3.74 -1.23
CA VAL A 219 21.45 -3.62 -1.84
C VAL A 219 22.32 -2.67 -1.05
N SER A 220 21.83 -1.48 -0.74
CA SER A 220 22.63 -0.43 -0.05
C SER A 220 23.05 -0.81 1.37
N ARG A 221 22.37 -1.79 1.99
CA ARG A 221 22.61 -2.23 3.36
C ARG A 221 23.21 -3.65 3.47
N ASP A 222 23.53 -4.27 2.33
CA ASP A 222 24.01 -5.68 2.26
C ASP A 222 23.06 -6.68 2.91
N LEU A 223 21.74 -6.49 2.72
CA LEU A 223 20.67 -7.32 3.29
C LEU A 223 20.03 -8.28 2.30
N LEU A 224 20.54 -8.40 1.07
CA LEU A 224 20.04 -9.39 0.10
C LEU A 224 20.17 -10.80 0.67
N ALA A 225 19.22 -11.66 0.33
CA ALA A 225 19.29 -13.10 0.62
C ALA A 225 20.52 -13.71 -0.03
N SER A 226 21.02 -14.81 0.55
CA SER A 226 22.14 -15.56 0.00
C SER A 226 21.76 -16.19 -1.38
N PRO A 227 22.75 -16.45 -2.25
CA PRO A 227 22.48 -17.07 -3.55
C PRO A 227 21.77 -18.42 -3.47
N ASP A 228 21.99 -19.15 -2.38
CA ASP A 228 21.45 -20.48 -2.12
C ASP A 228 20.19 -20.46 -1.23
N ALA A 229 19.68 -19.28 -0.88
CA ALA A 229 18.48 -19.16 -0.06
C ALA A 229 17.26 -19.78 -0.76
N VAL A 230 16.49 -20.55 0.01
CA VAL A 230 15.19 -21.09 -0.44
C VAL A 230 14.10 -20.16 0.07
N PRO A 231 13.47 -19.35 -0.80
CA PRO A 231 12.51 -18.36 -0.38
C PRO A 231 11.23 -19.01 0.16
N THR A 232 10.66 -18.41 1.18
CA THR A 232 9.35 -18.79 1.74
C THR A 232 8.41 -17.60 1.72
N ALA A 233 7.11 -17.87 1.58
CA ALA A 233 6.07 -16.86 1.71
C ALA A 233 5.08 -17.31 2.80
N ARG A 234 5.01 -16.55 3.90
CA ARG A 234 4.05 -16.75 4.97
C ARG A 234 3.06 -15.60 4.98
N TYR A 235 1.79 -15.96 5.17
CA TYR A 235 0.70 -14.99 5.24
C TYR A 235 -0.03 -15.15 6.57
N GLU A 236 -0.21 -14.03 7.26
CA GLU A 236 -0.86 -13.97 8.55
C GLU A 236 -1.97 -12.91 8.54
N ALA A 237 -3.00 -13.12 9.36
CA ALA A 237 -4.10 -12.19 9.53
C ALA A 237 -4.48 -12.05 11.01
N THR A 238 -4.89 -10.85 11.42
CA THR A 238 -5.32 -10.59 12.81
C THR A 238 -6.81 -10.88 13.05
N GLY A 239 -7.59 -11.09 11.99
CA GLY A 239 -9.04 -11.35 12.09
C GLY A 239 -9.37 -12.70 12.71
N SER A 240 -10.65 -12.96 12.87
CA SER A 240 -11.17 -14.21 13.46
C SER A 240 -11.26 -15.37 12.47
N SER A 241 -11.07 -15.14 11.16
CA SER A 241 -11.25 -16.13 10.10
C SER A 241 -10.12 -16.05 9.07
N ALA A 242 -9.27 -17.06 9.03
CA ALA A 242 -8.28 -17.23 7.97
C ALA A 242 -8.94 -17.48 6.61
N ASP A 243 -10.07 -18.19 6.57
CA ASP A 243 -10.80 -18.50 5.35
C ASP A 243 -11.35 -17.25 4.66
N ASP A 244 -11.77 -16.24 5.43
CA ASP A 244 -12.24 -14.96 4.87
C ASP A 244 -11.12 -14.23 4.17
N PHE A 245 -9.93 -14.20 4.79
CA PHE A 245 -8.75 -13.64 4.17
C PHE A 245 -8.39 -14.39 2.87
N VAL A 246 -8.33 -15.73 2.92
CA VAL A 246 -7.99 -16.56 1.76
C VAL A 246 -9.01 -16.34 0.63
N ARG A 247 -10.33 -16.30 0.93
CA ARG A 247 -11.36 -16.04 -0.09
C ARG A 247 -11.17 -14.69 -0.76
N LEU A 248 -10.90 -13.63 0.00
CA LEU A 248 -10.69 -12.29 -0.55
C LEU A 248 -9.36 -12.20 -1.30
N ALA A 249 -8.29 -12.79 -0.77
CA ALA A 249 -7.01 -12.90 -1.43
C ALA A 249 -7.12 -13.64 -2.78
N HIS A 250 -7.84 -14.79 -2.83
CA HIS A 250 -8.09 -15.53 -4.06
C HIS A 250 -8.87 -14.73 -5.09
N ARG A 251 -9.84 -13.93 -4.65
CA ARG A 251 -10.63 -13.08 -5.53
C ARG A 251 -9.76 -12.01 -6.21
N LEU A 252 -8.87 -11.39 -5.45
CA LEU A 252 -8.05 -10.26 -5.90
C LEU A 252 -6.76 -10.71 -6.61
N MET A 253 -6.13 -11.79 -6.13
CA MET A 253 -4.78 -12.20 -6.51
C MET A 253 -4.71 -13.58 -7.16
N GLY A 254 -5.85 -14.25 -7.34
CA GLY A 254 -5.87 -15.66 -7.74
C GLY A 254 -5.41 -16.57 -6.59
N ARG A 255 -4.98 -17.80 -6.94
CA ARG A 255 -4.67 -18.85 -5.94
C ARG A 255 -3.21 -18.80 -5.43
N GLU A 256 -2.59 -17.65 -5.39
CA GLU A 256 -1.20 -17.51 -4.92
C GLU A 256 -1.11 -17.69 -3.40
N VAL A 257 -2.08 -17.15 -2.64
CA VAL A 257 -2.17 -17.30 -1.18
C VAL A 257 -2.95 -18.57 -0.88
N ARG A 258 -2.26 -19.63 -0.45
CA ARG A 258 -2.90 -20.95 -0.20
C ARG A 258 -3.31 -21.15 1.24
N GLU A 259 -2.53 -20.60 2.16
CA GLU A 259 -2.71 -20.77 3.60
C GLU A 259 -2.43 -19.47 4.32
N VAL A 260 -3.23 -19.19 5.35
CA VAL A 260 -3.09 -18.00 6.20
C VAL A 260 -3.17 -18.44 7.64
N GLN A 261 -2.25 -17.97 8.46
CA GLN A 261 -2.24 -18.21 9.89
C GLN A 261 -2.88 -17.04 10.63
N LEU A 262 -3.63 -17.33 11.70
CA LEU A 262 -4.14 -16.26 12.57
C LEU A 262 -3.05 -15.85 13.56
N VAL A 263 -2.82 -14.56 13.68
CA VAL A 263 -1.87 -13.98 14.62
C VAL A 263 -2.57 -12.97 15.53
N GLN A 264 -2.15 -12.92 16.80
CA GLN A 264 -2.57 -11.88 17.73
C GLN A 264 -1.47 -10.81 17.81
N THR A 265 -1.85 -9.56 17.66
CA THR A 265 -0.95 -8.43 17.89
C THR A 265 -1.00 -8.01 19.35
N GLY A 266 0.14 -7.72 19.95
CA GLY A 266 0.23 -7.17 21.30
C GLY A 266 -0.40 -5.77 21.37
N ALA A 267 -1.03 -5.44 22.51
CA ALA A 267 -1.45 -4.07 22.77
C ALA A 267 -0.22 -3.22 23.17
N ILE A 268 -0.06 -2.05 22.55
CA ILE A 268 0.96 -1.08 22.96
C ILE A 268 0.33 0.12 23.67
N ASP A 269 0.98 0.55 24.75
CA ASP A 269 0.66 1.84 25.38
C ASP A 269 1.41 2.95 24.64
N LEU A 270 0.66 3.75 23.87
CA LEU A 270 1.22 4.97 23.29
C LEU A 270 1.23 6.07 24.38
N PRO A 271 2.30 6.87 24.51
CA PRO A 271 2.26 8.06 25.34
C PRO A 271 1.18 9.00 24.79
N ARG A 272 0.39 9.55 25.72
CA ARG A 272 -0.70 10.49 25.43
C ARG A 272 -0.18 11.82 24.91
#